data_3a7b21ec5571e8bc0728305bea364f3f
#
_entry.id   3a7b21ec5571e8bc0728305bea364f3f
#
_cell.length_a   1.000
_cell.length_b   1.000
_cell.length_c   1.000
_cell.angle_alpha   90.00
_cell.angle_beta   90.00
_cell.angle_gamma   90.00
#
_symmetry.space_group_name_H-M   'P 1'
#
loop_
_entity.id
_entity.type
_entity.pdbx_description
1 polymer ?
#
loop_
_entity_poly.entity_id
_entity_poly.type
_entity_poly.pdbx_seq_one_letter_code
_entity_poly.pdbx_strand_id
1 'polypeptide(L)'
;MKTIAYCSPFVPPEWIAAHGMRPSWLRLRRVEGGAPTCGSAAGLQRGVCPFASSVVAVVLAETEASAVVLTTTCDQMRHAAALAGHRGSLPVFLMNVPSTWQTSAARRLYLDELARLGRFLVRLGGKEPSRDELAGVMLASDRARCEVRAARTRLSARGFAQAVADLRRGGRRVAGISGLGAGDSRLGKSECRMQNAEFPNLKSEIRNPKSEIPSLQPPAPGPWSAVPGPWPLAPGPWRPQPGNGVPLALVGGPLPEEDFEILDLIEQAGGRVVLDATEGGERTLPPPFDADRTRDDPLGELADAYCHGIPDVFRRPNDPLHEWLRREFAARDVRGILFRRYLWCDLWQSELYRLRQSTPLPVLELEVVSDDSSSQSRTLSRLEAFLEMLT
;
A
#
# COMPACT_ATOMS: atom_id res chain seq x y z
N MET A 1 3.61 -23.85 -10.55
CA MET A 1 2.62 -22.99 -9.86
C MET A 1 2.48 -21.72 -10.67
N LYS A 2 1.26 -21.34 -11.07
CA LYS A 2 1.01 -20.13 -11.88
C LYS A 2 1.27 -18.88 -11.06
N THR A 3 1.81 -17.84 -11.68
CA THR A 3 2.09 -16.55 -11.06
C THR A 3 0.99 -15.56 -11.42
N ILE A 4 0.47 -14.84 -10.43
CA ILE A 4 -0.50 -13.76 -10.62
C ILE A 4 0.17 -12.47 -10.21
N ALA A 5 0.37 -11.58 -11.18
CA ALA A 5 0.94 -10.25 -10.96
C ALA A 5 -0.13 -9.30 -10.39
N TYR A 6 0.28 -8.35 -9.54
CA TYR A 6 -0.59 -7.28 -9.03
C TYR A 6 0.24 -6.05 -8.68
N CYS A 7 -0.37 -4.86 -8.68
CA CYS A 7 0.34 -3.60 -8.39
C CYS A 7 -0.42 -2.66 -7.46
N SER A 8 -1.38 -3.18 -6.71
CA SER A 8 -2.16 -2.35 -5.78
C SER A 8 -2.17 -2.95 -4.37
N PRO A 9 -1.98 -2.15 -3.32
CA PRO A 9 -2.01 -2.62 -1.93
C PRO A 9 -3.39 -3.14 -1.50
N PHE A 10 -4.44 -2.89 -2.28
CA PHE A 10 -5.80 -3.37 -2.03
C PHE A 10 -6.09 -4.75 -2.61
N VAL A 11 -5.11 -5.39 -3.23
CA VAL A 11 -5.21 -6.79 -3.68
C VAL A 11 -4.55 -7.67 -2.62
N PRO A 12 -5.30 -8.51 -1.89
CA PRO A 12 -4.73 -9.37 -0.87
C PRO A 12 -3.90 -10.50 -1.51
N PRO A 13 -2.56 -10.53 -1.34
CA PRO A 13 -1.74 -11.63 -1.84
C PRO A 13 -2.10 -12.97 -1.17
N GLU A 14 -2.62 -12.95 0.05
CA GLU A 14 -3.09 -14.12 0.77
C GLU A 14 -4.22 -14.83 0.03
N TRP A 15 -5.14 -14.06 -0.58
CA TRP A 15 -6.24 -14.63 -1.36
C TRP A 15 -5.72 -15.37 -2.60
N ILE A 16 -4.76 -14.78 -3.30
CA ILE A 16 -4.09 -15.41 -4.46
C ILE A 16 -3.35 -16.68 -4.01
N ALA A 17 -2.59 -16.61 -2.91
CA ALA A 17 -1.81 -17.72 -2.39
C ALA A 17 -2.70 -18.87 -1.90
N ALA A 18 -3.82 -18.57 -1.25
CA ALA A 18 -4.78 -19.57 -0.80
C ALA A 18 -5.39 -20.37 -1.96
N HIS A 19 -5.53 -19.77 -3.14
CA HIS A 19 -5.95 -20.48 -4.37
C HIS A 19 -4.84 -21.35 -5.00
N GLY A 20 -3.69 -21.53 -4.32
CA GLY A 20 -2.57 -22.34 -4.82
C GLY A 20 -1.77 -21.66 -5.92
N MET A 21 -1.84 -20.34 -6.03
CA MET A 21 -1.10 -19.54 -6.99
C MET A 21 -0.03 -18.67 -6.30
N ARG A 22 0.97 -18.23 -7.05
CA ARG A 22 2.03 -17.37 -6.54
C ARG A 22 1.65 -15.89 -6.76
N PRO A 23 1.37 -15.11 -5.71
CA PRO A 23 1.24 -13.67 -5.85
C PRO A 23 2.61 -13.07 -6.17
N SER A 24 2.65 -12.08 -7.03
CA SER A 24 3.88 -11.35 -7.36
C SER A 24 3.56 -9.88 -7.58
N TRP A 25 4.18 -9.01 -6.78
CA TRP A 25 4.09 -7.57 -7.04
C TRP A 25 4.73 -7.24 -8.37
N LEU A 26 4.03 -6.51 -9.24
CA LEU A 26 4.47 -6.15 -10.57
C LEU A 26 5.73 -5.28 -10.47
N ARG A 27 6.82 -5.71 -11.08
CA ARG A 27 8.05 -4.93 -11.17
C ARG A 27 7.88 -3.92 -12.30
N LEU A 28 7.82 -2.67 -11.92
CA LEU A 28 7.86 -1.59 -12.89
C LEU A 28 9.31 -1.38 -13.31
N ARG A 29 9.55 -1.23 -14.60
CA ARG A 29 10.86 -0.87 -15.15
C ARG A 29 10.75 0.51 -15.75
N ARG A 30 11.77 1.34 -15.57
CA ARG A 30 11.89 2.56 -16.37
C ARG A 30 11.94 2.14 -17.83
N VAL A 31 11.08 2.71 -18.64
CA VAL A 31 11.17 2.52 -20.08
C VAL A 31 12.35 3.36 -20.54
N GLU A 32 13.48 2.70 -20.86
CA GLU A 32 14.64 3.38 -21.44
C GLU A 32 14.21 4.05 -22.75
N GLY A 33 14.50 5.34 -22.90
CA GLY A 33 14.20 6.09 -24.13
C GLY A 33 13.06 7.10 -24.04
N GLY A 34 12.68 7.49 -22.83
CA GLY A 34 11.64 8.48 -22.60
C GLY A 34 10.25 7.88 -22.43
N ALA A 35 9.31 8.66 -21.88
CA ALA A 35 7.90 8.30 -21.93
C ALA A 35 7.56 7.86 -23.35
N PRO A 36 6.73 6.82 -23.54
CA PRO A 36 6.34 6.41 -24.87
C PRO A 36 5.91 7.67 -25.63
N THR A 37 6.77 8.12 -26.52
CA THR A 37 6.46 9.26 -27.37
C THR A 37 5.16 8.93 -28.08
N CYS A 38 4.32 9.94 -28.30
CA CYS A 38 3.09 9.81 -29.08
C CYS A 38 3.41 9.03 -30.37
N GLY A 39 3.03 7.74 -30.42
CA GLY A 39 3.42 6.83 -31.51
C GLY A 39 4.23 5.60 -31.10
N SER A 40 4.69 5.48 -29.81
CA SER A 40 5.33 4.25 -29.35
C SER A 40 4.33 3.08 -29.28
N ALA A 41 4.86 1.84 -29.28
CA ALA A 41 4.07 0.60 -29.31
C ALA A 41 2.96 0.51 -28.23
N ALA A 42 3.08 1.25 -27.12
CA ALA A 42 2.06 1.34 -26.09
C ALA A 42 0.90 2.29 -26.43
N GLY A 43 1.02 3.17 -27.44
CA GLY A 43 -0.03 4.07 -27.92
C GLY A 43 -0.68 4.95 -26.87
N LEU A 44 0.07 5.29 -25.83
CA LEU A 44 -0.39 6.15 -24.75
C LEU A 44 -0.35 7.61 -25.19
N GLN A 45 -1.43 8.34 -24.92
CA GLN A 45 -1.54 9.76 -25.26
C GLN A 45 -0.75 10.63 -24.26
N ARG A 46 -0.45 11.87 -24.65
CA ARG A 46 0.07 12.89 -23.72
C ARG A 46 -0.93 13.10 -22.57
N GLY A 47 -0.41 13.33 -21.36
CA GLY A 47 -1.25 13.56 -20.16
C GLY A 47 -1.62 12.30 -19.39
N VAL A 48 -1.04 11.14 -19.72
CA VAL A 48 -1.16 9.93 -18.92
C VAL A 48 -0.12 9.94 -17.79
N CYS A 49 -0.55 9.57 -16.60
CA CYS A 49 0.33 9.42 -15.45
C CYS A 49 1.52 8.48 -15.78
N PRO A 50 2.78 8.89 -15.52
CA PRO A 50 3.96 8.05 -15.79
C PRO A 50 3.90 6.67 -15.17
N PHE A 51 3.37 6.56 -13.94
CA PHE A 51 3.16 5.27 -13.28
C PHE A 51 2.20 4.36 -14.06
N ALA A 52 1.03 4.88 -14.49
CA ALA A 52 0.08 4.10 -15.28
C ALA A 52 0.67 3.68 -16.64
N SER A 53 1.47 4.55 -17.25
CA SER A 53 2.21 4.24 -18.49
C SER A 53 3.19 3.09 -18.30
N SER A 54 3.96 3.13 -17.22
CA SER A 54 4.90 2.05 -16.88
C SER A 54 4.17 0.72 -16.59
N VAL A 55 3.02 0.77 -15.91
CA VAL A 55 2.19 -0.43 -15.69
C VAL A 55 1.75 -1.05 -17.02
N VAL A 56 1.22 -0.26 -17.96
CA VAL A 56 0.82 -0.76 -19.28
C VAL A 56 2.00 -1.37 -20.02
N ALA A 57 3.12 -0.68 -20.06
CA ALA A 57 4.33 -1.15 -20.78
C ALA A 57 4.82 -2.49 -20.20
N VAL A 58 4.86 -2.61 -18.87
CA VAL A 58 5.31 -3.85 -18.21
C VAL A 58 4.31 -4.97 -18.42
N VAL A 59 2.99 -4.72 -18.32
CA VAL A 59 1.97 -5.75 -18.54
C VAL A 59 1.97 -6.26 -19.98
N LEU A 60 2.22 -5.38 -20.97
CA LEU A 60 2.33 -5.79 -22.36
C LEU A 60 3.61 -6.60 -22.67
N ALA A 61 4.67 -6.39 -21.90
CA ALA A 61 5.94 -7.11 -22.02
C ALA A 61 6.04 -8.32 -21.08
N GLU A 62 5.05 -8.53 -20.19
CA GLU A 62 5.08 -9.58 -19.15
C GLU A 62 4.92 -10.97 -19.76
N THR A 63 5.87 -11.84 -19.49
CA THR A 63 5.90 -13.22 -20.02
C THR A 63 5.92 -14.29 -18.94
N GLU A 64 6.18 -13.94 -17.69
CA GLU A 64 6.29 -14.89 -16.56
C GLU A 64 4.99 -15.04 -15.80
N ALA A 65 4.15 -14.02 -15.77
CA ALA A 65 2.86 -14.05 -15.11
C ALA A 65 1.81 -14.77 -15.97
N SER A 66 0.88 -15.47 -15.33
CA SER A 66 -0.26 -16.10 -15.98
C SER A 66 -1.47 -15.18 -16.08
N ALA A 67 -1.52 -14.11 -15.29
CA ALA A 67 -2.52 -13.06 -15.31
C ALA A 67 -2.06 -11.86 -14.47
N VAL A 68 -2.72 -10.71 -14.64
CA VAL A 68 -2.50 -9.53 -13.81
C VAL A 68 -3.81 -9.05 -13.18
N VAL A 69 -3.71 -8.60 -11.91
CA VAL A 69 -4.80 -7.95 -11.16
C VAL A 69 -4.48 -6.47 -11.04
N LEU A 70 -5.31 -5.63 -11.63
CA LEU A 70 -5.28 -4.17 -11.51
C LEU A 70 -6.50 -3.69 -10.74
N THR A 71 -6.50 -2.45 -10.24
CA THR A 71 -7.59 -1.93 -9.40
C THR A 71 -8.14 -0.62 -9.92
N THR A 72 -9.37 -0.29 -9.48
CA THR A 72 -10.08 0.95 -9.85
C THR A 72 -9.74 2.13 -8.93
N THR A 73 -8.56 2.14 -8.31
CA THR A 73 -8.17 3.17 -7.32
C THR A 73 -8.01 4.57 -7.91
N CYS A 74 -7.78 4.70 -9.21
CA CYS A 74 -7.86 5.97 -9.93
C CYS A 74 -8.23 5.75 -11.39
N ASP A 75 -8.64 6.81 -12.10
CA ASP A 75 -9.05 6.71 -13.50
C ASP A 75 -7.90 6.33 -14.44
N GLN A 76 -6.68 6.76 -14.12
CA GLN A 76 -5.49 6.36 -14.88
C GLN A 76 -5.26 4.84 -14.83
N MET A 77 -5.48 4.20 -13.67
CA MET A 77 -5.37 2.74 -13.54
C MET A 77 -6.52 1.99 -14.21
N ARG A 78 -7.73 2.56 -14.22
CA ARG A 78 -8.86 2.01 -15.01
C ARG A 78 -8.54 2.00 -16.49
N HIS A 79 -7.99 3.12 -17.00
CA HIS A 79 -7.56 3.25 -18.38
C HIS A 79 -6.41 2.29 -18.72
N ALA A 80 -5.42 2.19 -17.84
CA ALA A 80 -4.31 1.24 -17.99
C ALA A 80 -4.80 -0.20 -18.10
N ALA A 81 -5.77 -0.60 -17.26
CA ALA A 81 -6.36 -1.94 -17.31
C ALA A 81 -7.10 -2.20 -18.63
N ALA A 82 -7.85 -1.23 -19.12
CA ALA A 82 -8.55 -1.33 -20.41
C ALA A 82 -7.57 -1.49 -21.57
N LEU A 83 -6.51 -0.68 -21.61
CA LEU A 83 -5.46 -0.76 -22.65
C LEU A 83 -4.71 -2.09 -22.59
N ALA A 84 -4.28 -2.51 -21.40
CA ALA A 84 -3.58 -3.77 -21.22
C ALA A 84 -4.45 -4.98 -21.63
N GLY A 85 -5.72 -4.98 -21.24
CA GLY A 85 -6.66 -6.05 -21.61
C GLY A 85 -7.02 -6.07 -23.11
N HIS A 86 -6.98 -4.93 -23.78
CA HIS A 86 -7.29 -4.85 -25.23
C HIS A 86 -6.08 -5.19 -26.11
N ARG A 87 -4.88 -4.84 -25.69
CA ARG A 87 -3.65 -4.96 -26.48
C ARG A 87 -2.76 -6.11 -26.10
N GLY A 88 -2.85 -6.56 -24.86
CA GLY A 88 -2.03 -7.66 -24.33
C GLY A 88 -2.66 -9.04 -24.53
N SER A 89 -1.83 -10.05 -24.46
CA SER A 89 -2.26 -11.46 -24.41
C SER A 89 -2.49 -11.95 -22.98
N LEU A 90 -1.98 -11.21 -21.99
CA LEU A 90 -2.10 -11.56 -20.59
C LEU A 90 -3.52 -11.29 -20.07
N PRO A 91 -4.22 -12.28 -19.47
CA PRO A 91 -5.52 -12.04 -18.84
C PRO A 91 -5.44 -10.95 -17.77
N VAL A 92 -6.27 -9.91 -17.91
CA VAL A 92 -6.35 -8.78 -16.97
C VAL A 92 -7.61 -8.92 -16.13
N PHE A 93 -7.48 -8.90 -14.81
CA PHE A 93 -8.58 -8.77 -13.87
C PHE A 93 -8.60 -7.37 -13.30
N LEU A 94 -9.65 -6.60 -13.57
CA LEU A 94 -9.85 -5.30 -12.94
C LEU A 94 -10.71 -5.48 -11.69
N MET A 95 -10.10 -5.33 -10.52
CA MET A 95 -10.75 -5.39 -9.22
C MET A 95 -11.34 -4.04 -8.85
N ASN A 96 -12.63 -4.00 -8.58
CA ASN A 96 -13.31 -2.79 -8.18
C ASN A 96 -13.12 -2.55 -6.67
N VAL A 97 -12.35 -1.54 -6.31
CA VAL A 97 -12.12 -1.15 -4.91
C VAL A 97 -12.99 0.05 -4.57
N PRO A 98 -13.89 -0.06 -3.57
CA PRO A 98 -14.75 1.06 -3.21
C PRO A 98 -13.95 2.22 -2.62
N SER A 99 -14.16 3.45 -3.09
CA SER A 99 -13.57 4.64 -2.50
C SER A 99 -14.25 5.00 -1.17
N THR A 100 -15.57 4.90 -1.11
CA THR A 100 -16.32 4.98 0.15
C THR A 100 -16.13 3.67 0.90
N TRP A 101 -15.57 3.70 2.10
CA TRP A 101 -15.14 2.51 2.83
C TRP A 101 -15.91 2.25 4.13
N GLN A 102 -16.61 3.26 4.66
CA GLN A 102 -17.25 3.23 5.99
C GLN A 102 -18.58 2.48 6.01
N THR A 103 -19.15 2.11 4.86
CA THR A 103 -20.49 1.55 4.80
C THR A 103 -20.48 0.02 4.68
N SER A 104 -21.50 -0.64 5.23
CA SER A 104 -21.70 -2.07 5.01
C SER A 104 -21.83 -2.45 3.54
N ALA A 105 -22.34 -1.53 2.70
CA ALA A 105 -22.41 -1.71 1.26
C ALA A 105 -21.02 -1.75 0.61
N ALA A 106 -20.11 -0.87 1.03
CA ALA A 106 -18.72 -0.88 0.56
C ALA A 106 -18.00 -2.18 0.96
N ARG A 107 -18.20 -2.63 2.20
CA ARG A 107 -17.65 -3.91 2.68
C ARG A 107 -18.20 -5.10 1.85
N ARG A 108 -19.51 -5.13 1.61
CA ARG A 108 -20.11 -6.18 0.75
C ARG A 108 -19.54 -6.15 -0.66
N LEU A 109 -19.44 -4.96 -1.28
CA LEU A 109 -18.83 -4.82 -2.60
C LEU A 109 -17.40 -5.37 -2.62
N TYR A 110 -16.60 -5.09 -1.60
CA TYR A 110 -15.23 -5.61 -1.55
C TYR A 110 -15.20 -7.14 -1.39
N LEU A 111 -16.09 -7.73 -0.58
CA LEU A 111 -16.25 -9.19 -0.46
C LEU A 111 -16.69 -9.83 -1.79
N ASP A 112 -17.64 -9.21 -2.49
CA ASP A 112 -18.10 -9.67 -3.80
C ASP A 112 -16.95 -9.63 -4.84
N GLU A 113 -16.10 -8.62 -4.77
CA GLU A 113 -14.91 -8.51 -5.62
C GLU A 113 -13.85 -9.57 -5.28
N LEU A 114 -13.64 -9.90 -4.00
CA LEU A 114 -12.79 -11.05 -3.62
C LEU A 114 -13.36 -12.36 -4.14
N ALA A 115 -14.66 -12.58 -4.03
CA ALA A 115 -15.31 -13.77 -4.59
C ALA A 115 -15.20 -13.80 -6.13
N ARG A 116 -15.34 -12.64 -6.80
CA ARG A 116 -15.15 -12.52 -8.26
C ARG A 116 -13.71 -12.83 -8.67
N LEU A 117 -12.73 -12.34 -7.91
CA LEU A 117 -11.32 -12.66 -8.10
C LEU A 117 -11.07 -14.15 -7.87
N GLY A 118 -11.65 -14.76 -6.83
CA GLY A 118 -11.53 -16.21 -6.58
C GLY A 118 -12.01 -17.04 -7.76
N ARG A 119 -13.19 -16.72 -8.32
CA ARG A 119 -13.70 -17.38 -9.54
C ARG A 119 -12.77 -17.20 -10.75
N PHE A 120 -12.13 -16.04 -10.88
CA PHE A 120 -11.14 -15.82 -11.93
C PHE A 120 -9.89 -16.68 -11.71
N LEU A 121 -9.38 -16.78 -10.49
CA LEU A 121 -8.22 -17.62 -10.15
C LEU A 121 -8.52 -19.12 -10.40
N VAL A 122 -9.72 -19.59 -10.05
CA VAL A 122 -10.15 -20.98 -10.34
C VAL A 122 -10.19 -21.25 -11.85
N ARG A 123 -10.74 -20.31 -12.66
CA ARG A 123 -10.70 -20.46 -14.13
C ARG A 123 -9.29 -20.52 -14.71
N LEU A 124 -8.33 -19.89 -14.05
CA LEU A 124 -6.91 -20.00 -14.42
C LEU A 124 -6.25 -21.31 -13.92
N GLY A 125 -7.00 -22.17 -13.25
CA GLY A 125 -6.51 -23.47 -12.75
C GLY A 125 -6.08 -23.43 -11.29
N GLY A 126 -6.48 -22.42 -10.53
CA GLY A 126 -6.40 -22.40 -9.08
C GLY A 126 -7.45 -23.31 -8.45
N LYS A 127 -7.34 -23.51 -7.15
CA LYS A 127 -8.25 -24.29 -6.32
C LYS A 127 -8.99 -23.33 -5.36
N GLU A 128 -10.29 -23.53 -5.17
CA GLU A 128 -11.02 -22.80 -4.14
C GLU A 128 -10.49 -23.20 -2.74
N PRO A 129 -10.04 -22.26 -1.91
CA PRO A 129 -9.46 -22.58 -0.62
C PRO A 129 -10.55 -22.92 0.40
N SER A 130 -10.27 -23.85 1.29
CA SER A 130 -11.04 -24.04 2.52
C SER A 130 -10.77 -22.86 3.49
N ARG A 131 -11.61 -22.74 4.52
CA ARG A 131 -11.42 -21.75 5.60
C ARG A 131 -10.04 -21.91 6.28
N ASP A 132 -9.68 -23.14 6.60
CA ASP A 132 -8.42 -23.45 7.29
C ASP A 132 -7.19 -23.14 6.40
N GLU A 133 -7.27 -23.44 5.10
CA GLU A 133 -6.21 -23.11 4.14
C GLU A 133 -6.01 -21.59 4.06
N LEU A 134 -7.09 -20.80 3.97
CA LEU A 134 -7.01 -19.35 3.96
C LEU A 134 -6.45 -18.82 5.28
N ALA A 135 -6.98 -19.26 6.41
CA ALA A 135 -6.51 -18.86 7.74
C ALA A 135 -5.01 -19.17 7.91
N GLY A 136 -4.57 -20.34 7.48
CA GLY A 136 -3.16 -20.75 7.54
C GLY A 136 -2.25 -19.83 6.71
N VAL A 137 -2.67 -19.47 5.50
CA VAL A 137 -1.94 -18.52 4.63
C VAL A 137 -1.89 -17.13 5.26
N MET A 138 -3.02 -16.63 5.78
CA MET A 138 -3.11 -15.31 6.43
C MET A 138 -2.15 -15.21 7.63
N LEU A 139 -2.17 -16.19 8.53
CA LEU A 139 -1.29 -16.22 9.70
C LEU A 139 0.19 -16.32 9.33
N ALA A 140 0.51 -17.04 8.26
CA ALA A 140 1.89 -17.12 7.76
C ALA A 140 2.37 -15.78 7.18
N SER A 141 1.53 -15.11 6.40
CA SER A 141 1.81 -13.78 5.84
C SER A 141 1.95 -12.74 6.93
N ASP A 142 1.12 -12.82 7.97
CA ASP A 142 1.16 -11.89 9.09
C ASP A 142 2.45 -11.99 9.90
N ARG A 143 2.94 -13.21 10.15
CA ARG A 143 4.27 -13.41 10.76
C ARG A 143 5.36 -12.73 9.94
N ALA A 144 5.37 -12.90 8.62
CA ALA A 144 6.36 -12.27 7.74
C ALA A 144 6.26 -10.73 7.79
N ARG A 145 5.05 -10.17 7.82
CA ARG A 145 4.85 -8.72 7.99
C ARG A 145 5.36 -8.21 9.34
N CYS A 146 5.11 -8.95 10.42
CA CYS A 146 5.63 -8.61 11.74
C CYS A 146 7.15 -8.59 11.78
N GLU A 147 7.82 -9.56 11.15
CA GLU A 147 9.28 -9.59 11.03
C GLU A 147 9.82 -8.36 10.27
N VAL A 148 9.19 -7.98 9.14
CA VAL A 148 9.57 -6.80 8.38
C VAL A 148 9.38 -5.53 9.21
N ARG A 149 8.24 -5.37 9.89
CA ARG A 149 7.99 -4.21 10.77
C ARG A 149 9.02 -4.13 11.91
N ALA A 150 9.32 -5.25 12.56
CA ALA A 150 10.33 -5.31 13.64
C ALA A 150 11.75 -4.98 13.14
N ALA A 151 12.04 -5.23 11.87
CA ALA A 151 13.32 -4.90 11.26
C ALA A 151 13.46 -3.40 10.91
N ARG A 152 12.38 -2.61 10.95
CA ARG A 152 12.37 -1.19 10.55
C ARG A 152 13.45 -0.35 11.25
N THR A 153 13.67 -0.57 12.53
CA THR A 153 14.66 0.18 13.31
C THR A 153 16.10 -0.28 13.10
N ARG A 154 16.32 -1.41 12.44
CA ARG A 154 17.64 -2.02 12.21
C ARG A 154 18.12 -1.87 10.77
N LEU A 155 17.21 -1.59 9.85
CA LEU A 155 17.52 -1.44 8.43
C LEU A 155 17.64 0.03 8.05
N SER A 156 18.49 0.32 7.04
CA SER A 156 18.43 1.60 6.34
C SER A 156 17.07 1.79 5.66
N ALA A 157 16.76 3.00 5.24
CA ALA A 157 15.51 3.27 4.54
C ALA A 157 15.39 2.40 3.27
N ARG A 158 16.47 2.29 2.49
CA ARG A 158 16.54 1.43 1.30
C ARG A 158 16.41 -0.05 1.65
N GLY A 159 17.11 -0.51 2.69
CA GLY A 159 17.01 -1.90 3.14
C GLY A 159 15.59 -2.28 3.58
N PHE A 160 14.90 -1.37 4.25
CA PHE A 160 13.50 -1.56 4.63
C PHE A 160 12.55 -1.57 3.42
N ALA A 161 12.70 -0.62 2.48
CA ALA A 161 11.92 -0.59 1.25
C ALA A 161 12.10 -1.90 0.45
N GLN A 162 13.34 -2.41 0.36
CA GLN A 162 13.62 -3.70 -0.26
C GLN A 162 12.95 -4.86 0.48
N ALA A 163 12.96 -4.85 1.81
CA ALA A 163 12.31 -5.89 2.61
C ALA A 163 10.78 -5.93 2.38
N VAL A 164 10.15 -4.77 2.26
CA VAL A 164 8.71 -4.66 1.91
C VAL A 164 8.46 -5.15 0.48
N ALA A 165 9.32 -4.80 -0.47
CA ALA A 165 9.21 -5.26 -1.86
C ALA A 165 9.36 -6.79 -1.96
N ASP A 166 10.30 -7.37 -1.23
CA ASP A 166 10.51 -8.83 -1.18
C ASP A 166 9.30 -9.55 -0.57
N LEU A 167 8.74 -9.00 0.51
CA LEU A 167 7.52 -9.52 1.12
C LEU A 167 6.36 -9.58 0.12
N ARG A 168 6.15 -8.53 -0.67
CA ARG A 168 5.07 -8.44 -1.68
C ARG A 168 5.26 -9.38 -2.86
N ARG A 169 6.49 -9.79 -3.14
CA ARG A 169 6.79 -10.81 -4.16
C ARG A 169 6.57 -12.25 -3.67
N GLY A 170 6.01 -12.41 -2.48
CA GLY A 170 5.77 -13.73 -1.89
C GLY A 170 7.05 -14.36 -1.33
N GLY A 171 8.07 -13.56 -1.03
CA GLY A 171 9.28 -13.99 -0.33
C GLY A 171 8.95 -14.41 1.10
N ARG A 172 9.08 -15.72 1.38
CA ARG A 172 8.92 -16.26 2.74
C ARG A 172 10.12 -15.94 3.66
N ARG A 173 11.24 -15.50 3.09
CA ARG A 173 12.43 -15.05 3.79
C ARG A 173 12.88 -13.74 3.17
N VAL A 174 12.90 -12.71 3.96
CA VAL A 174 13.39 -11.41 3.53
C VAL A 174 14.92 -11.45 3.62
N ALA A 175 15.58 -11.25 2.47
CA ALA A 175 17.04 -11.17 2.41
C ALA A 175 17.52 -10.05 3.35
N GLY A 176 18.52 -10.32 4.17
CA GLY A 176 19.05 -9.38 5.17
C GLY A 176 18.42 -9.45 6.56
N ILE A 177 17.26 -10.09 6.74
CA ILE A 177 16.68 -10.34 8.08
C ILE A 177 17.14 -11.69 8.65
N SER A 178 17.43 -12.67 7.80
CA SER A 178 17.80 -14.05 8.21
C SER A 178 19.12 -14.21 8.96
N GLY A 179 19.93 -13.14 9.07
CA GLY A 179 21.22 -13.15 9.80
C GLY A 179 21.19 -12.50 11.18
N LEU A 180 20.06 -11.94 11.59
CA LEU A 180 19.95 -11.13 12.80
C LEU A 180 19.33 -11.90 13.98
N GLY A 181 19.83 -13.10 14.25
CA GLY A 181 19.64 -13.73 15.56
C GLY A 181 18.76 -14.97 15.58
N ALA A 182 19.43 -16.12 15.49
CA ALA A 182 18.99 -17.35 16.16
C ALA A 182 19.28 -17.29 17.67
N GLY A 183 19.13 -16.14 18.30
CA GLY A 183 19.40 -15.90 19.72
C GLY A 183 18.23 -15.14 20.33
N ASP A 184 17.20 -15.78 20.63
CA ASP A 184 16.17 -15.61 21.63
C ASP A 184 14.77 -15.87 21.08
N SER A 185 14.38 -17.13 21.12
CA SER A 185 13.03 -17.59 20.76
C SER A 185 11.94 -17.07 21.73
N ARG A 186 12.30 -16.21 22.69
CA ARG A 186 11.38 -15.63 23.70
C ARG A 186 10.83 -14.26 23.27
N LEU A 187 11.53 -13.51 22.42
CA LEU A 187 11.09 -12.19 21.97
C LEU A 187 9.96 -12.22 20.91
N GLY A 188 9.90 -13.26 20.09
CA GLY A 188 8.92 -13.33 19.00
C GLY A 188 7.49 -13.67 19.40
N LYS A 189 7.23 -14.10 20.65
CA LYS A 189 5.88 -14.50 21.10
C LYS A 189 5.17 -13.46 21.94
N SER A 190 5.87 -12.51 22.55
CA SER A 190 5.26 -11.50 23.42
C SER A 190 4.96 -10.18 22.69
N GLU A 191 5.71 -9.84 21.65
CA GLU A 191 5.54 -8.57 20.95
C GLU A 191 4.42 -8.59 19.90
N CYS A 192 4.05 -9.75 19.38
CA CYS A 192 2.88 -9.90 18.51
C CYS A 192 1.56 -10.12 19.28
N ARG A 193 1.63 -10.28 20.61
CA ARG A 193 0.49 -10.31 21.51
C ARG A 193 0.19 -8.89 21.99
N MET A 194 -0.27 -8.04 21.14
CA MET A 194 -0.91 -6.81 21.57
C MET A 194 -2.36 -7.09 21.95
N GLN A 195 -2.59 -6.84 23.22
CA GLN A 195 -3.82 -6.72 23.96
C GLN A 195 -5.09 -6.62 23.11
N ASN A 196 -5.94 -7.63 23.23
CA ASN A 196 -7.34 -7.58 22.83
C ASN A 196 -8.02 -6.43 23.59
N ALA A 197 -8.23 -5.31 22.90
CA ALA A 197 -9.21 -4.34 23.35
C ALA A 197 -10.58 -4.96 23.06
N GLU A 198 -11.35 -5.20 24.13
CA GLU A 198 -12.69 -5.74 24.08
C GLU A 198 -13.59 -4.88 23.18
N PHE A 199 -14.07 -5.48 22.09
CA PHE A 199 -15.12 -4.88 21.27
C PHE A 199 -16.48 -5.24 21.86
N PRO A 200 -17.38 -4.28 22.07
CA PRO A 200 -18.74 -4.60 22.50
C PRO A 200 -19.47 -5.36 21.38
N ASN A 201 -20.01 -6.50 21.76
CA ASN A 201 -20.77 -7.42 20.93
C ASN A 201 -22.07 -6.76 20.46
N LEU A 202 -22.15 -6.33 19.21
CA LEU A 202 -23.40 -5.83 18.59
C LEU A 202 -24.10 -6.99 17.87
N LYS A 203 -25.11 -7.54 18.52
CA LYS A 203 -26.10 -8.43 17.89
C LYS A 203 -26.88 -7.65 16.83
N SER A 204 -26.84 -8.15 15.61
CA SER A 204 -27.58 -7.62 14.47
C SER A 204 -29.08 -7.92 14.58
N GLU A 205 -29.89 -6.91 14.73
CA GLU A 205 -31.33 -6.99 14.36
C GLU A 205 -31.52 -6.38 12.97
N ILE A 206 -31.79 -7.25 12.00
CA ILE A 206 -32.19 -6.85 10.65
C ILE A 206 -33.69 -6.60 10.68
N ARG A 207 -34.12 -5.34 10.64
CA ARG A 207 -35.47 -4.95 10.22
C ARG A 207 -35.41 -4.23 8.89
N ASN A 208 -36.13 -4.77 7.94
CA ASN A 208 -36.33 -4.24 6.60
C ASN A 208 -37.47 -3.20 6.64
N PRO A 209 -37.27 -1.92 6.29
CA PRO A 209 -38.38 -1.02 6.04
C PRO A 209 -38.54 -0.72 4.56
N LYS A 210 -39.78 -0.81 4.13
CA LYS A 210 -40.28 -0.41 2.80
C LYS A 210 -40.05 1.09 2.57
N SER A 211 -39.83 1.38 1.32
CA SER A 211 -39.71 2.66 0.64
C SER A 211 -40.57 3.82 1.15
N GLU A 212 -39.93 4.91 1.56
CA GLU A 212 -40.37 6.29 1.39
C GLU A 212 -39.11 7.18 1.40
N ILE A 213 -39.00 8.03 0.37
CA ILE A 213 -37.88 8.95 0.20
C ILE A 213 -38.26 10.26 0.91
N PRO A 214 -37.59 10.60 2.01
CA PRO A 214 -37.65 11.95 2.59
C PRO A 214 -36.40 12.74 2.26
N SER A 215 -36.60 14.05 2.17
CA SER A 215 -35.68 15.14 1.90
C SER A 215 -34.33 15.04 2.61
N LEU A 216 -33.29 15.39 1.85
CA LEU A 216 -31.87 15.46 2.18
C LEU A 216 -31.60 16.34 3.43
N GLN A 217 -31.53 15.71 4.57
CA GLN A 217 -30.68 16.16 5.69
C GLN A 217 -29.45 15.25 5.74
N PRO A 218 -28.25 15.78 6.01
CA PRO A 218 -27.07 14.94 6.15
C PRO A 218 -27.33 13.91 7.26
N PRO A 219 -27.04 12.61 7.04
CA PRO A 219 -27.26 11.58 8.04
C PRO A 219 -26.42 11.91 9.29
N ALA A 220 -27.06 11.83 10.44
CA ALA A 220 -26.34 11.77 11.72
C ALA A 220 -25.26 10.66 11.66
N PRO A 221 -24.11 10.86 12.30
CA PRO A 221 -23.05 9.84 12.31
C PRO A 221 -23.63 8.53 12.81
N GLY A 222 -23.64 7.52 11.94
CA GLY A 222 -24.10 6.19 12.27
C GLY A 222 -23.18 5.52 13.29
N PRO A 223 -23.57 4.38 13.90
CA PRO A 223 -22.78 3.67 14.90
C PRO A 223 -21.41 3.17 14.45
N TRP A 224 -21.01 3.47 13.21
CA TRP A 224 -19.70 3.21 12.64
C TRP A 224 -18.72 4.40 12.74
N SER A 225 -19.05 5.44 13.50
CA SER A 225 -18.12 6.51 13.88
C SER A 225 -17.07 6.05 14.91
N ALA A 226 -17.10 4.81 15.36
CA ALA A 226 -15.94 4.18 15.95
C ALA A 226 -14.93 3.94 14.81
N VAL A 227 -14.05 4.91 14.57
CA VAL A 227 -12.74 4.70 13.99
C VAL A 227 -12.21 3.40 14.58
N PRO A 228 -11.77 2.40 13.77
CA PRO A 228 -11.07 1.24 14.32
C PRO A 228 -10.12 1.75 15.39
N GLY A 229 -10.18 1.20 16.59
CA GLY A 229 -9.38 1.65 17.73
C GLY A 229 -7.94 1.88 17.30
N PRO A 230 -7.15 2.65 18.03
CA PRO A 230 -5.86 3.12 17.57
C PRO A 230 -5.11 1.96 16.93
N TRP A 231 -4.70 2.16 15.67
CA TRP A 231 -3.87 1.21 14.93
C TRP A 231 -2.85 0.66 15.91
N PRO A 232 -2.64 -0.67 15.97
CA PRO A 232 -1.63 -1.22 16.85
C PRO A 232 -0.37 -0.38 16.67
N LEU A 233 0.08 0.24 17.74
CA LEU A 233 1.33 1.00 17.73
C LEU A 233 2.39 0.11 17.10
N ALA A 234 3.24 0.70 16.28
CA ALA A 234 4.47 0.05 15.88
C ALA A 234 5.10 -0.62 17.13
N PRO A 235 5.61 -1.85 17.03
CA PRO A 235 6.04 -2.65 18.17
C PRO A 235 7.01 -1.86 19.04
N GLY A 236 6.57 -1.54 20.26
CA GLY A 236 7.33 -0.78 21.24
C GLY A 236 7.50 0.72 20.91
N PRO A 237 7.92 1.53 21.89
CA PRO A 237 8.28 2.92 21.61
C PRO A 237 9.40 2.91 20.57
N TRP A 238 9.13 3.51 19.41
CA TRP A 238 10.13 3.74 18.38
C TRP A 238 11.31 4.48 19.05
N ARG A 239 12.44 3.82 19.16
CA ARG A 239 13.67 4.47 19.61
C ARG A 239 14.45 4.89 18.38
N PRO A 240 14.73 6.19 18.20
CA PRO A 240 15.61 6.63 17.14
C PRO A 240 16.89 5.82 17.21
N GLN A 241 17.25 5.15 16.12
CA GLN A 241 18.63 4.71 15.99
C GLN A 241 19.49 5.98 16.06
N PRO A 242 20.57 6.00 16.83
CA PRO A 242 21.53 7.11 16.82
C PRO A 242 22.21 7.09 15.45
N GLY A 243 21.60 7.74 14.47
CA GLY A 243 22.14 7.97 13.13
C GLY A 243 22.22 9.48 12.93
N ASN A 244 23.35 9.94 12.45
CA ASN A 244 23.53 11.33 12.03
C ASN A 244 22.60 11.57 10.83
N GLY A 245 21.65 12.49 10.94
CA GLY A 245 20.77 12.90 9.84
C GLY A 245 19.44 13.44 10.33
N VAL A 246 18.90 14.43 9.62
CA VAL A 246 17.62 15.06 9.93
C VAL A 246 16.48 14.04 9.70
N PRO A 247 15.62 13.76 10.69
CA PRO A 247 14.53 12.77 10.54
C PRO A 247 13.44 13.30 9.61
N LEU A 248 13.22 12.59 8.50
CA LEU A 248 12.27 12.94 7.45
C LEU A 248 11.22 11.85 7.25
N ALA A 249 10.03 12.27 6.85
CA ALA A 249 9.01 11.38 6.29
C ALA A 249 9.00 11.47 4.77
N LEU A 250 9.01 10.32 4.09
CA LEU A 250 8.74 10.24 2.66
C LEU A 250 7.27 9.88 2.47
N VAL A 251 6.48 10.80 1.95
CA VAL A 251 5.02 10.66 1.77
C VAL A 251 4.69 10.70 0.29
N GLY A 252 3.79 9.84 -0.17
CA GLY A 252 3.38 9.90 -1.56
C GLY A 252 2.76 8.63 -2.14
N GLY A 253 2.68 8.61 -3.46
CA GLY A 253 2.18 7.50 -4.26
C GLY A 253 3.16 6.33 -4.36
N PRO A 254 3.06 5.53 -5.43
CA PRO A 254 3.94 4.39 -5.64
C PRO A 254 5.42 4.77 -5.64
N LEU A 255 6.23 3.96 -4.98
CA LEU A 255 7.70 4.02 -5.02
C LEU A 255 8.20 2.67 -5.53
N PRO A 256 8.41 2.49 -6.85
CA PRO A 256 8.94 1.27 -7.40
C PRO A 256 10.43 1.10 -7.06
N GLU A 257 10.93 -0.14 -7.12
CA GLU A 257 12.31 -0.48 -6.74
C GLU A 257 13.37 0.32 -7.53
N GLU A 258 13.07 0.67 -8.77
CA GLU A 258 13.94 1.47 -9.64
C GLU A 258 14.15 2.90 -9.13
N ASP A 259 13.20 3.39 -8.32
CA ASP A 259 13.26 4.72 -7.74
C ASP A 259 13.83 4.72 -6.31
N PHE A 260 14.30 3.58 -5.80
CA PHE A 260 14.90 3.49 -4.46
C PHE A 260 16.18 4.32 -4.32
N GLU A 261 16.79 4.74 -5.42
CA GLU A 261 17.88 5.71 -5.44
C GLU A 261 17.54 7.01 -4.69
N ILE A 262 16.28 7.41 -4.65
CA ILE A 262 15.87 8.60 -3.88
C ILE A 262 16.20 8.46 -2.39
N LEU A 263 16.16 7.25 -1.84
CA LEU A 263 16.50 6.99 -0.45
C LEU A 263 17.99 7.20 -0.20
N ASP A 264 18.85 6.81 -1.15
CA ASP A 264 20.29 7.04 -1.09
C ASP A 264 20.62 8.54 -1.22
N LEU A 265 19.95 9.25 -2.12
CA LEU A 265 20.10 10.70 -2.29
C LEU A 265 19.72 11.48 -1.04
N ILE A 266 18.65 11.05 -0.33
CA ILE A 266 18.24 11.67 0.94
C ILE A 266 19.33 11.45 2.00
N GLU A 267 19.87 10.25 2.12
CA GLU A 267 20.95 9.95 3.07
C GLU A 267 22.24 10.72 2.69
N GLN A 268 22.59 10.81 1.42
CA GLN A 268 23.72 11.59 0.91
C GLN A 268 23.59 13.09 1.25
N ALA A 269 22.41 13.65 1.16
CA ALA A 269 22.16 15.05 1.53
C ALA A 269 22.17 15.31 3.04
N GLY A 270 22.28 14.28 3.89
CA GLY A 270 22.27 14.40 5.35
C GLY A 270 20.89 14.22 5.98
N GLY A 271 19.90 13.74 5.23
CA GLY A 271 18.59 13.36 5.74
C GLY A 271 18.55 11.89 6.17
N ARG A 272 17.53 11.53 6.93
CA ARG A 272 17.24 10.15 7.33
C ARG A 272 15.74 9.88 7.23
N VAL A 273 15.32 9.02 6.32
CA VAL A 273 13.92 8.62 6.22
C VAL A 273 13.55 7.74 7.40
N VAL A 274 12.80 8.28 8.35
CA VAL A 274 12.30 7.57 9.54
C VAL A 274 10.89 7.01 9.32
N LEU A 275 10.17 7.49 8.33
CA LEU A 275 8.86 7.02 7.91
C LEU A 275 8.79 6.94 6.39
N ASP A 276 8.58 5.74 5.86
CA ASP A 276 8.18 5.55 4.47
C ASP A 276 6.65 5.41 4.39
N ALA A 277 5.98 6.53 4.15
CA ALA A 277 4.55 6.63 3.95
C ALA A 277 4.14 6.62 2.47
N THR A 278 5.00 6.12 1.59
CA THR A 278 4.64 5.88 0.19
C THR A 278 3.72 4.66 0.04
N GLU A 279 3.21 4.42 -1.16
CA GLU A 279 2.48 3.18 -1.45
C GLU A 279 3.40 1.94 -1.40
N GLY A 280 4.70 2.12 -1.60
CA GLY A 280 5.73 1.08 -1.44
C GLY A 280 6.08 0.75 0.01
N GLY A 281 5.79 1.65 0.95
CA GLY A 281 6.24 1.63 2.32
C GLY A 281 5.28 1.07 3.35
N GLU A 282 5.44 1.56 4.58
CA GLU A 282 4.74 1.09 5.78
C GLU A 282 3.23 1.35 5.75
N ARG A 283 2.82 2.47 5.14
CA ARG A 283 1.42 2.92 5.09
C ARG A 283 0.47 1.87 4.54
N THR A 284 0.91 1.10 3.59
CA THR A 284 0.07 0.16 2.86
C THR A 284 0.24 -1.31 3.27
N LEU A 285 1.04 -1.56 4.29
CA LEU A 285 1.04 -2.85 4.95
C LEU A 285 -0.25 -2.97 5.78
N PRO A 286 -1.15 -3.94 5.49
CA PRO A 286 -2.37 -4.10 6.26
C PRO A 286 -2.05 -4.34 7.74
N PRO A 287 -2.95 -3.98 8.67
CA PRO A 287 -2.77 -4.27 10.08
C PRO A 287 -2.62 -5.78 10.32
N PRO A 288 -2.05 -6.19 11.47
CA PRO A 288 -2.07 -7.57 11.88
C PRO A 288 -3.50 -8.12 11.91
N PHE A 289 -3.67 -9.35 11.45
CA PHE A 289 -4.96 -10.00 11.51
C PHE A 289 -5.33 -10.36 12.96
N ASP A 290 -6.60 -10.20 13.31
CA ASP A 290 -7.14 -10.75 14.54
C ASP A 290 -7.15 -12.28 14.46
N ALA A 291 -6.47 -12.94 15.39
CA ALA A 291 -6.26 -14.39 15.34
C ALA A 291 -7.56 -15.19 15.56
N ASP A 292 -8.49 -14.68 16.36
CA ASP A 292 -9.77 -15.35 16.63
C ASP A 292 -10.72 -15.16 15.44
N ARG A 293 -10.84 -13.94 14.93
CA ARG A 293 -11.59 -13.66 13.70
C ARG A 293 -11.03 -14.39 12.48
N THR A 294 -9.70 -14.51 12.37
CA THR A 294 -9.06 -15.29 11.29
C THR A 294 -9.45 -16.76 11.34
N ARG A 295 -9.68 -17.34 12.53
CA ARG A 295 -10.18 -18.71 12.68
C ARG A 295 -11.67 -18.83 12.33
N ASP A 296 -12.46 -17.86 12.79
CA ASP A 296 -13.93 -17.92 12.71
C ASP A 296 -14.47 -17.44 11.35
N ASP A 297 -13.93 -16.36 10.78
CA ASP A 297 -14.30 -15.78 9.49
C ASP A 297 -13.06 -15.19 8.78
N PRO A 298 -12.17 -16.06 8.23
CA PRO A 298 -10.93 -15.58 7.61
C PRO A 298 -11.16 -14.65 6.41
N LEU A 299 -12.23 -14.87 5.63
CA LEU A 299 -12.52 -14.01 4.48
C LEU A 299 -13.02 -12.64 4.92
N GLY A 300 -13.85 -12.58 5.96
CA GLY A 300 -14.30 -11.32 6.55
C GLY A 300 -13.16 -10.54 7.17
N GLU A 301 -12.28 -11.20 7.91
CA GLU A 301 -11.08 -10.58 8.48
C GLU A 301 -10.13 -10.05 7.40
N LEU A 302 -9.88 -10.85 6.35
CA LEU A 302 -9.08 -10.43 5.20
C LEU A 302 -9.67 -9.18 4.54
N ALA A 303 -10.98 -9.19 4.30
CA ALA A 303 -11.69 -8.06 3.71
C ALA A 303 -11.57 -6.81 4.59
N ASP A 304 -11.75 -6.93 5.89
CA ASP A 304 -11.67 -5.81 6.82
C ASP A 304 -10.24 -5.22 6.88
N ALA A 305 -9.22 -6.06 6.94
CA ALA A 305 -7.83 -5.62 6.96
C ALA A 305 -7.44 -4.84 5.69
N TYR A 306 -7.90 -5.24 4.54
CA TYR A 306 -7.57 -4.59 3.26
C TYR A 306 -8.55 -3.47 2.88
N CYS A 307 -9.85 -3.64 3.11
CA CYS A 307 -10.84 -2.63 2.79
C CYS A 307 -10.82 -1.45 3.76
N HIS A 308 -10.67 -1.70 5.05
CA HIS A 308 -10.74 -0.67 6.08
C HIS A 308 -9.36 -0.29 6.65
N GLY A 309 -8.46 -1.26 6.68
CA GLY A 309 -7.19 -1.16 7.37
C GLY A 309 -6.08 -0.40 6.64
N ILE A 310 -6.22 -0.01 5.38
CA ILE A 310 -5.18 0.70 4.62
C ILE A 310 -5.59 2.15 4.40
N PRO A 311 -4.93 3.12 5.06
CA PRO A 311 -5.18 4.54 4.84
C PRO A 311 -4.61 4.95 3.47
N ASP A 312 -5.45 5.56 2.62
CA ASP A 312 -5.04 5.93 1.27
C ASP A 312 -5.76 7.17 0.73
N VAL A 313 -5.10 7.83 -0.21
CA VAL A 313 -5.56 9.07 -0.81
C VAL A 313 -6.83 8.90 -1.64
N PHE A 314 -7.12 7.71 -2.17
CA PHE A 314 -8.32 7.49 -2.96
C PHE A 314 -9.57 7.28 -2.10
N ARG A 315 -9.42 7.00 -0.82
CA ARG A 315 -10.52 6.83 0.14
C ARG A 315 -11.32 8.12 0.33
N ARG A 316 -12.63 7.97 0.53
CA ARG A 316 -13.52 9.11 0.80
C ARG A 316 -14.48 8.75 1.95
N PRO A 317 -14.44 9.50 3.07
CA PRO A 317 -13.43 10.51 3.43
C PRO A 317 -12.04 9.87 3.64
N ASN A 318 -10.98 10.67 3.50
CA ASN A 318 -9.60 10.21 3.70
C ASN A 318 -8.95 10.76 4.97
N ASP A 319 -9.77 11.21 5.93
CA ASP A 319 -9.30 11.64 7.26
C ASP A 319 -8.38 10.62 7.94
N PRO A 320 -8.62 9.29 7.84
CA PRO A 320 -7.72 8.29 8.41
C PRO A 320 -6.29 8.37 7.89
N LEU A 321 -6.07 8.79 6.63
CA LEU A 321 -4.72 9.01 6.11
C LEU A 321 -4.02 10.13 6.88
N HIS A 322 -4.70 11.28 7.08
CA HIS A 322 -4.13 12.42 7.78
C HIS A 322 -3.94 12.17 9.28
N GLU A 323 -4.85 11.44 9.90
CA GLU A 323 -4.74 11.00 11.30
C GLU A 323 -3.56 10.07 11.49
N TRP A 324 -3.41 9.09 10.59
CA TRP A 324 -2.28 8.17 10.60
C TRP A 324 -0.96 8.93 10.41
N LEU A 325 -0.85 9.80 9.40
CA LEU A 325 0.34 10.59 9.13
C LEU A 325 0.72 11.46 10.34
N ARG A 326 -0.23 12.17 10.93
CA ARG A 326 0.01 13.05 12.09
C ARG A 326 0.54 12.27 13.28
N ARG A 327 -0.03 11.10 13.55
CA ARG A 327 0.41 10.23 14.63
C ARG A 327 1.83 9.70 14.38
N GLU A 328 2.11 9.23 13.16
CA GLU A 328 3.42 8.69 12.81
C GLU A 328 4.52 9.78 12.80
N PHE A 329 4.19 11.00 12.36
CA PHE A 329 5.11 12.14 12.43
C PHE A 329 5.51 12.45 13.87
N ALA A 330 4.54 12.52 14.78
CA ALA A 330 4.80 12.77 16.19
C ALA A 330 5.58 11.62 16.86
N ALA A 331 5.22 10.37 16.58
CA ALA A 331 5.86 9.21 17.17
C ALA A 331 7.33 9.05 16.77
N ARG A 332 7.74 9.60 15.60
CA ARG A 332 9.08 9.45 15.03
C ARG A 332 9.90 10.73 15.00
N ASP A 333 9.43 11.78 15.66
CA ASP A 333 10.09 13.10 15.71
C ASP A 333 10.45 13.60 14.30
N VAL A 334 9.51 13.52 13.36
CA VAL A 334 9.71 13.97 11.97
C VAL A 334 9.90 15.48 11.96
N ARG A 335 10.97 15.96 11.31
CA ARG A 335 11.31 17.39 11.20
C ARG A 335 10.92 17.98 9.85
N GLY A 336 10.78 17.17 8.80
CA GLY A 336 10.38 17.61 7.49
C GLY A 336 9.74 16.50 6.67
N ILE A 337 8.99 16.88 5.66
CA ILE A 337 8.24 15.96 4.79
C ILE A 337 8.76 16.10 3.37
N LEU A 338 9.17 14.97 2.79
CA LEU A 338 9.42 14.83 1.36
C LEU A 338 8.17 14.27 0.71
N PHE A 339 7.52 15.08 -0.09
CA PHE A 339 6.26 14.72 -0.73
C PHE A 339 6.49 14.32 -2.18
N ARG A 340 6.51 13.00 -2.44
CA ARG A 340 6.79 12.43 -3.76
C ARG A 340 5.50 12.12 -4.50
N ARG A 341 5.33 12.68 -5.68
CA ARG A 341 4.19 12.38 -6.56
C ARG A 341 4.61 12.26 -8.02
N TYR A 342 3.86 11.48 -8.77
CA TYR A 342 3.97 11.49 -10.23
C TYR A 342 3.25 12.70 -10.84
N LEU A 343 3.82 13.24 -11.89
CA LEU A 343 3.12 14.18 -12.77
C LEU A 343 1.78 13.58 -13.20
N TRP A 344 0.72 14.38 -13.24
CA TRP A 344 -0.65 13.96 -13.55
C TRP A 344 -1.30 13.03 -12.48
N CYS A 345 -0.80 13.00 -11.27
CA CYS A 345 -1.45 12.33 -10.16
C CYS A 345 -2.33 13.30 -9.37
N ASP A 346 -3.59 13.47 -9.79
CA ASP A 346 -4.53 14.42 -9.20
C ASP A 346 -4.85 14.12 -7.73
N LEU A 347 -4.89 12.82 -7.38
CA LEU A 347 -5.16 12.40 -6.00
C LEU A 347 -4.09 12.93 -5.05
N TRP A 348 -2.82 12.68 -5.34
CA TRP A 348 -1.71 13.16 -4.50
C TRP A 348 -1.50 14.68 -4.65
N GLN A 349 -1.81 15.27 -5.81
CA GLN A 349 -1.76 16.71 -5.96
C GLN A 349 -2.72 17.43 -4.99
N SER A 350 -3.95 16.94 -4.87
CA SER A 350 -4.92 17.51 -3.93
C SER A 350 -4.50 17.35 -2.46
N GLU A 351 -3.86 16.23 -2.12
CA GLU A 351 -3.40 15.96 -0.77
C GLU A 351 -2.21 16.82 -0.35
N LEU A 352 -1.38 17.28 -1.28
CA LEU A 352 -0.30 18.21 -0.98
C LEU A 352 -0.80 19.50 -0.33
N TYR A 353 -1.89 20.07 -0.86
CA TYR A 353 -2.50 21.27 -0.29
C TYR A 353 -3.03 21.01 1.12
N ARG A 354 -3.75 19.91 1.29
CA ARG A 354 -4.31 19.53 2.57
C ARG A 354 -3.22 19.24 3.61
N LEU A 355 -2.15 18.57 3.22
CA LEU A 355 -1.04 18.29 4.09
C LEU A 355 -0.36 19.56 4.57
N ARG A 356 -0.08 20.53 3.68
CA ARG A 356 0.49 21.83 4.03
C ARG A 356 -0.37 22.63 5.00
N GLN A 357 -1.69 22.46 4.97
CA GLN A 357 -2.62 23.10 5.91
C GLN A 357 -2.74 22.37 7.25
N SER A 358 -2.54 21.06 7.26
CA SER A 358 -2.81 20.20 8.43
C SER A 358 -1.59 19.92 9.30
N THR A 359 -0.38 20.34 8.88
CA THR A 359 0.85 20.17 9.65
C THR A 359 1.72 21.41 9.62
N PRO A 360 2.38 21.77 10.74
CA PRO A 360 3.39 22.83 10.75
C PRO A 360 4.73 22.41 10.14
N LEU A 361 4.91 21.13 9.81
CA LEU A 361 6.18 20.63 9.27
C LEU A 361 6.42 21.18 7.86
N PRO A 362 7.65 21.59 7.53
CA PRO A 362 8.04 21.96 6.19
C PRO A 362 7.86 20.80 5.20
N VAL A 363 7.40 21.12 3.99
CA VAL A 363 7.11 20.13 2.93
C VAL A 363 7.88 20.47 1.67
N LEU A 364 8.81 19.61 1.29
CA LEU A 364 9.47 19.63 -0.03
C LEU A 364 8.72 18.71 -0.98
N GLU A 365 8.19 19.27 -2.06
CA GLU A 365 7.58 18.49 -3.13
C GLU A 365 8.63 17.94 -4.09
N LEU A 366 8.57 16.64 -4.39
CA LEU A 366 9.39 15.94 -5.35
C LEU A 366 8.49 15.38 -6.47
N GLU A 367 8.39 16.12 -7.56
CA GLU A 367 7.62 15.69 -8.72
C GLU A 367 8.43 14.72 -9.59
N VAL A 368 7.84 13.58 -9.92
CA VAL A 368 8.44 12.55 -10.76
C VAL A 368 7.88 12.66 -12.18
N VAL A 369 8.77 12.97 -13.11
CA VAL A 369 8.50 13.04 -14.55
C VAL A 369 9.22 11.86 -15.21
N SER A 370 8.67 11.34 -16.31
CA SER A 370 9.17 10.12 -16.94
C SER A 370 10.59 10.20 -17.53
N ASP A 371 11.21 11.38 -17.64
CA ASP A 371 12.29 11.55 -18.61
C ASP A 371 13.44 12.48 -18.20
N ASP A 372 13.78 12.57 -16.94
CA ASP A 372 14.81 13.54 -16.55
C ASP A 372 16.10 12.87 -16.04
N SER A 373 17.04 12.59 -16.96
CA SER A 373 18.40 12.15 -16.59
C SER A 373 19.20 13.25 -15.82
N SER A 374 18.76 14.52 -15.90
CA SER A 374 19.30 15.63 -15.10
C SER A 374 18.63 15.77 -13.73
N SER A 375 17.67 14.88 -13.39
CA SER A 375 16.84 14.98 -12.18
C SER A 375 17.59 14.72 -10.91
N GLN A 376 18.61 13.87 -10.92
CA GLN A 376 19.34 13.46 -9.70
C GLN A 376 20.09 14.64 -9.08
N SER A 377 20.92 15.36 -9.84
CA SER A 377 21.67 16.52 -9.33
C SER A 377 20.74 17.64 -8.86
N ARG A 378 19.68 17.90 -9.61
CA ARG A 378 18.64 18.85 -9.23
C ARG A 378 17.91 18.44 -7.97
N THR A 379 17.58 17.15 -7.83
CA THR A 379 16.92 16.59 -6.64
C THR A 379 17.87 16.69 -5.43
N LEU A 380 19.14 16.35 -5.59
CA LEU A 380 20.14 16.45 -4.52
C LEU A 380 20.25 17.90 -4.03
N SER A 381 20.46 18.88 -4.93
CA SER A 381 20.56 20.29 -4.52
C SER A 381 19.29 20.82 -3.82
N ARG A 382 18.10 20.35 -4.22
CA ARG A 382 16.85 20.70 -3.53
C ARG A 382 16.76 20.05 -2.14
N LEU A 383 17.24 18.83 -1.99
CA LEU A 383 17.30 18.12 -0.72
C LEU A 383 18.28 18.82 0.24
N GLU A 384 19.49 19.19 -0.24
CA GLU A 384 20.48 19.93 0.53
C GLU A 384 19.92 21.26 1.05
N ALA A 385 19.35 22.09 0.16
CA ALA A 385 18.72 23.35 0.54
C ALA A 385 17.56 23.17 1.54
N PHE A 386 16.75 22.12 1.37
CA PHE A 386 15.67 21.80 2.30
C PHE A 386 16.20 21.41 3.68
N LEU A 387 17.27 20.63 3.74
CA LEU A 387 17.87 20.19 4.99
C LEU A 387 18.58 21.33 5.72
N GLU A 388 19.24 22.24 5.00
CA GLU A 388 19.81 23.47 5.57
C GLU A 388 18.74 24.34 6.28
N MET A 389 17.52 24.37 5.74
CA MET A 389 16.40 25.10 6.37
C MET A 389 15.90 24.42 7.66
N LEU A 390 16.15 23.11 7.85
CA LEU A 390 15.69 22.34 9.00
C LEU A 390 16.70 22.29 10.16
N THR A 391 17.94 22.65 9.90
CA THR A 391 19.04 22.69 10.90
C THR A 391 19.12 24.07 11.55
#